data_c114a43e0bf849b46621a9f608552a9a
#
_entry.id   c114a43e0bf849b46621a9f608552a9a
#
_cell.length_a   1.000
_cell.length_b   1.000
_cell.length_c   1.000
_cell.angle_alpha   90.00
_cell.angle_beta   90.00
_cell.angle_gamma   90.00
#
_symmetry.space_group_name_H-M   'P 1'
#
loop_
_entity.id
_entity.type
_entity.pdbx_description
1 polymer ?
#
loop_
_entity_poly.entity_id
_entity_poly.type
_entity_poly.pdbx_seq_one_letter_code
_entity_poly.pdbx_strand_id
1 'polypeptide(L)'
;MKKIILIFMAVSGLSSTAQEHFSGISTSNRVGVLNGNLNPAELVNLSKKFEVTLYGLSFNVSNNKIGFSDFNSDTDFEQLIFRGTEPVNARIDAEIMGPSLGLRWQKWGFALTTKAYAKFDMVDIDPTIGNAITNDNLILNTTLLDNPNNQRLSGTAYGELGLSAARTFFENDKHQWSAGVTLKLLFPGSYSNFGLSRLDGTITQNAFGAFLSTNQPATLNIAYSGNLADSFTNFDDYSKSIFGGLNGFSGDIGINYRWKSGKEYKVNAGLAIRNIGSMTFKDDNNASTNYILNIPQNDPLDLSLFDDVNNLKEVETILRDNGYLTEMPQEKDFKVKLPTVVSTYADFRIIPKFFVTAYLQQKLNDDADNEQITAPNIFSITPRVNLGFFEGYVPVTFHEISGTNIGLGFRLGGFYLGTSSMISALLSDSKQGDIYTGFRWAFL
;
A
#
# COMPACT_ATOMS: atom_id res chain seq x y z
N MET A 1 5.64 15.39 33.67
CA MET A 1 5.10 14.05 33.37
C MET A 1 3.60 14.06 33.06
N LYS A 2 2.70 14.66 33.86
CA LYS A 2 1.23 14.66 33.56
C LYS A 2 0.84 15.31 32.21
N LYS A 3 1.53 16.34 31.73
CA LYS A 3 1.24 16.98 30.43
C LYS A 3 1.70 16.15 29.21
N ILE A 4 2.68 15.27 29.37
CA ILE A 4 3.14 14.35 28.33
C ILE A 4 2.15 13.17 28.18
N ILE A 5 1.58 12.71 29.29
CA ILE A 5 0.54 11.66 29.30
C ILE A 5 -0.77 12.17 28.66
N LEU A 6 -1.13 13.44 28.85
CA LEU A 6 -2.31 14.05 28.20
C LEU A 6 -2.16 14.22 26.69
N ILE A 7 -0.95 14.48 26.19
CA ILE A 7 -0.67 14.51 24.76
C ILE A 7 -0.76 13.07 24.17
N PHE A 8 -0.30 12.06 24.92
CA PHE A 8 -0.44 10.66 24.52
C PHE A 8 -1.90 10.17 24.50
N MET A 9 -2.74 10.64 25.45
CA MET A 9 -4.17 10.31 25.47
C MET A 9 -4.99 11.03 24.41
N ALA A 10 -4.58 12.21 23.94
CA ALA A 10 -5.25 12.92 22.85
C ALA A 10 -5.00 12.29 21.47
N VAL A 11 -3.94 11.47 21.34
CA VAL A 11 -3.61 10.73 20.10
C VAL A 11 -4.33 9.37 20.06
N SER A 12 -4.84 8.86 21.18
CA SER A 12 -5.52 7.55 21.25
C SER A 12 -6.94 7.50 20.66
N GLY A 13 -7.43 8.61 20.15
CA GLY A 13 -8.72 8.68 19.41
C GLY A 13 -8.61 8.58 17.89
N LEU A 14 -7.37 8.52 17.35
CA LEU A 14 -7.13 8.31 15.92
C LEU A 14 -6.87 6.81 15.71
N SER A 15 -7.63 6.18 14.85
CA SER A 15 -7.38 4.81 14.38
C SER A 15 -5.92 4.71 13.89
N SER A 16 -5.12 3.90 14.56
CA SER A 16 -3.66 3.92 14.50
C SER A 16 -3.12 2.76 13.66
N THR A 17 -2.01 2.98 12.98
CA THR A 17 -1.54 2.10 11.86
C THR A 17 0.00 2.20 11.60
N ALA A 18 0.69 1.25 10.93
CA ALA A 18 2.15 1.08 10.79
C ALA A 18 2.77 1.26 9.37
N GLN A 19 4.12 1.23 9.21
CA GLN A 19 4.87 1.39 7.96
C GLN A 19 4.59 0.25 6.96
N GLU A 20 4.22 0.56 5.72
CA GLU A 20 3.89 -0.39 4.65
C GLU A 20 5.12 -1.18 4.18
N HIS A 21 6.22 -0.47 3.87
CA HIS A 21 7.47 -1.06 3.41
C HIS A 21 8.64 -0.69 4.33
N PHE A 22 9.62 -1.60 4.45
CA PHE A 22 10.85 -1.40 5.23
C PHE A 22 10.59 -0.96 6.67
N SER A 23 9.61 -1.57 7.32
CA SER A 23 9.15 -1.22 8.67
C SER A 23 10.28 -1.26 9.68
N GLY A 24 10.36 -0.24 10.52
CA GLY A 24 11.37 -0.11 11.56
C GLY A 24 12.76 0.33 11.08
N ILE A 25 13.18 -0.04 9.85
CA ILE A 25 14.50 0.34 9.33
C ILE A 25 14.52 1.69 8.63
N SER A 26 13.45 2.07 7.91
CA SER A 26 13.39 3.30 7.12
C SER A 26 13.50 4.59 7.95
N THR A 27 13.22 4.54 9.25
CA THR A 27 13.42 5.64 10.20
C THR A 27 14.82 5.66 10.82
N SER A 28 15.66 4.65 10.57
CA SER A 28 17.05 4.66 11.03
C SER A 28 17.88 5.71 10.29
N ASN A 29 18.66 6.52 11.02
CA ASN A 29 19.60 7.46 10.42
C ASN A 29 20.79 6.79 9.71
N ARG A 30 20.79 5.47 9.60
CA ARG A 30 21.89 4.68 9.01
C ARG A 30 21.51 3.99 7.71
N VAL A 31 20.34 4.32 7.15
CA VAL A 31 19.86 3.72 5.89
C VAL A 31 19.82 4.73 4.72
N GLY A 32 20.30 5.92 4.95
CA GLY A 32 20.66 6.92 3.94
C GLY A 32 19.51 7.27 3.00
N VAL A 33 19.62 6.90 1.71
CA VAL A 33 18.60 7.24 0.69
C VAL A 33 17.23 6.65 1.04
N LEU A 34 17.17 5.48 1.67
CA LEU A 34 15.90 4.89 2.12
C LEU A 34 15.17 5.79 3.13
N ASN A 35 15.92 6.42 4.03
CA ASN A 35 15.38 7.42 4.96
C ASN A 35 14.91 8.70 4.23
N GLY A 36 15.64 9.10 3.17
CA GLY A 36 15.25 10.19 2.26
C GLY A 36 13.94 9.91 1.52
N ASN A 37 13.62 8.66 1.20
CA ASN A 37 12.34 8.27 0.60
C ASN A 37 11.16 8.42 1.59
N LEU A 38 11.43 8.30 2.88
CA LEU A 38 10.43 8.55 3.92
C LEU A 38 10.20 10.06 4.11
N ASN A 39 11.29 10.84 4.12
CA ASN A 39 11.26 12.29 4.25
C ASN A 39 12.46 12.90 3.51
N PRO A 40 12.25 13.63 2.41
CA PRO A 40 13.36 14.18 1.63
C PRO A 40 14.29 15.10 2.45
N ALA A 41 13.78 15.74 3.51
CA ALA A 41 14.60 16.58 4.38
C ALA A 41 15.72 15.83 5.12
N GLU A 42 15.64 14.48 5.22
CA GLU A 42 16.67 13.64 5.84
C GLU A 42 17.93 13.49 4.98
N LEU A 43 17.91 13.84 3.70
CA LEU A 43 19.08 13.73 2.82
C LEU A 43 20.26 14.58 3.25
N VAL A 44 20.05 15.67 3.98
CA VAL A 44 21.17 16.45 4.58
C VAL A 44 21.88 15.67 5.69
N ASN A 45 21.25 14.63 6.20
CA ASN A 45 21.69 13.81 7.33
C ASN A 45 22.40 12.51 6.90
N LEU A 46 22.70 12.34 5.61
CA LEU A 46 23.46 11.18 5.12
C LEU A 46 24.75 11.02 5.93
N SER A 47 25.04 9.79 6.35
CA SER A 47 26.17 9.49 7.24
C SER A 47 27.53 9.69 6.58
N LYS A 48 27.57 9.62 5.25
CA LYS A 48 28.75 9.79 4.40
C LYS A 48 28.43 10.78 3.28
N LYS A 49 29.48 11.21 2.56
CA LYS A 49 29.32 12.17 1.45
C LYS A 49 28.61 11.55 0.25
N PHE A 50 28.93 10.30 -0.07
CA PHE A 50 28.31 9.54 -1.14
C PHE A 50 27.68 8.29 -0.59
N GLU A 51 26.55 7.92 -1.18
CA GLU A 51 25.85 6.69 -0.91
C GLU A 51 25.30 6.11 -2.20
N VAL A 52 25.44 4.78 -2.33
CA VAL A 52 24.85 3.99 -3.41
C VAL A 52 23.97 2.93 -2.76
N THR A 53 22.69 2.91 -3.06
CA THR A 53 21.82 1.78 -2.77
C THR A 53 21.82 0.90 -4.00
N LEU A 54 22.20 -0.37 -3.86
CA LEU A 54 22.23 -1.31 -4.96
C LEU A 54 20.84 -1.87 -5.25
N TYR A 55 20.13 -2.26 -4.18
CA TYR A 55 18.76 -2.73 -4.25
C TYR A 55 18.05 -2.57 -2.89
N GLY A 56 16.75 -2.51 -2.95
CA GLY A 56 15.85 -2.70 -1.83
C GLY A 56 14.62 -3.45 -2.34
N LEU A 57 14.23 -4.51 -1.67
CA LEU A 57 13.07 -5.32 -2.00
C LEU A 57 12.15 -5.37 -0.80
N SER A 58 10.88 -5.14 -0.99
CA SER A 58 9.86 -5.30 0.04
C SER A 58 8.61 -5.93 -0.56
N PHE A 59 8.09 -6.92 0.12
CA PHE A 59 6.86 -7.60 -0.22
C PHE A 59 5.98 -7.66 1.03
N ASN A 60 4.71 -7.31 0.88
CA ASN A 60 3.73 -7.29 1.96
C ASN A 60 2.40 -7.89 1.46
N VAL A 61 1.84 -8.79 2.25
CA VAL A 61 0.47 -9.27 2.11
C VAL A 61 -0.25 -8.98 3.42
N SER A 62 -1.34 -8.26 3.37
CA SER A 62 -2.17 -7.96 4.53
C SER A 62 -3.64 -8.18 4.21
N ASN A 63 -4.39 -8.72 5.18
CA ASN A 63 -5.82 -8.93 5.05
C ASN A 63 -6.50 -8.86 6.41
N ASN A 64 -7.84 -8.80 6.44
CA ASN A 64 -8.62 -8.80 7.68
C ASN A 64 -9.30 -10.15 7.99
N LYS A 65 -9.08 -11.18 7.19
CA LYS A 65 -9.80 -12.47 7.28
C LYS A 65 -8.90 -13.64 7.66
N ILE A 66 -7.81 -13.87 6.91
CA ILE A 66 -6.97 -15.07 6.97
C ILE A 66 -5.79 -14.81 7.88
N GLY A 67 -5.64 -15.61 8.92
CA GLY A 67 -4.50 -15.59 9.81
C GLY A 67 -3.45 -16.64 9.45
N PHE A 68 -2.29 -16.55 10.08
CA PHE A 68 -1.19 -17.50 9.83
C PHE A 68 -1.55 -18.93 10.26
N SER A 69 -2.43 -19.11 11.25
CA SER A 69 -2.93 -20.40 11.70
C SER A 69 -3.80 -21.11 10.65
N ASP A 70 -4.48 -20.35 9.81
CA ASP A 70 -5.37 -20.89 8.76
C ASP A 70 -4.60 -21.67 7.67
N PHE A 71 -3.29 -21.39 7.47
CA PHE A 71 -2.46 -22.12 6.50
C PHE A 71 -2.22 -23.60 6.85
N ASN A 72 -2.52 -23.99 8.10
CA ASN A 72 -2.46 -25.39 8.54
C ASN A 72 -3.83 -26.06 8.52
N SER A 73 -4.87 -25.37 8.05
CA SER A 73 -6.22 -25.95 7.90
C SER A 73 -6.40 -26.60 6.55
N ASP A 74 -7.28 -27.61 6.48
CA ASP A 74 -7.71 -28.22 5.21
C ASP A 74 -8.80 -27.40 4.49
N THR A 75 -9.06 -26.16 4.96
CA THR A 75 -10.12 -25.29 4.42
C THR A 75 -9.58 -24.52 3.21
N ASP A 76 -10.36 -24.48 2.13
CA ASP A 76 -10.02 -23.77 0.93
C ASP A 76 -9.86 -22.25 1.17
N PHE A 77 -8.92 -21.64 0.45
CA PHE A 77 -8.58 -20.22 0.59
C PHE A 77 -9.80 -19.31 0.35
N GLU A 78 -10.62 -19.62 -0.65
CA GLU A 78 -11.84 -18.87 -0.97
C GLU A 78 -12.85 -18.88 0.18
N GLN A 79 -13.02 -20.03 0.84
CA GLN A 79 -13.91 -20.13 2.01
C GLN A 79 -13.37 -19.33 3.20
N LEU A 80 -12.04 -19.23 3.34
CA LEU A 80 -11.40 -18.47 4.41
C LEU A 80 -11.52 -16.97 4.18
N ILE A 81 -11.27 -16.50 2.96
CA ILE A 81 -11.27 -15.05 2.65
C ILE A 81 -12.67 -14.44 2.74
N PHE A 82 -13.72 -15.20 2.38
CA PHE A 82 -15.10 -14.73 2.43
C PHE A 82 -15.86 -15.11 3.71
N ARG A 83 -15.17 -15.66 4.72
CA ARG A 83 -15.82 -16.04 5.99
C ARG A 83 -16.40 -14.85 6.76
N GLY A 84 -17.56 -15.09 7.42
CA GLY A 84 -18.24 -14.11 8.27
C GLY A 84 -18.96 -13.02 7.48
N THR A 85 -19.35 -11.94 8.16
CA THR A 85 -20.18 -10.85 7.61
C THR A 85 -19.43 -9.54 7.41
N GLU A 86 -18.23 -9.41 8.00
CA GLU A 86 -17.42 -8.21 7.84
C GLU A 86 -16.89 -8.10 6.40
N PRO A 87 -16.89 -6.92 5.79
CA PRO A 87 -16.29 -6.71 4.46
C PRO A 87 -14.86 -7.23 4.37
N VAL A 88 -14.51 -7.76 3.22
CA VAL A 88 -13.15 -8.24 2.94
C VAL A 88 -12.28 -7.07 2.53
N ASN A 89 -11.19 -6.88 3.26
CA ASN A 89 -10.13 -5.96 2.92
C ASN A 89 -8.81 -6.73 2.85
N ALA A 90 -8.13 -6.67 1.71
CA ALA A 90 -6.86 -7.33 1.49
C ALA A 90 -5.97 -6.50 0.58
N ARG A 91 -4.65 -6.64 0.77
CA ARG A 91 -3.65 -5.95 -0.03
C ARG A 91 -2.45 -6.84 -0.26
N ILE A 92 -1.96 -6.84 -1.49
CA ILE A 92 -0.65 -7.36 -1.87
C ILE A 92 0.14 -6.19 -2.41
N ASP A 93 1.32 -5.92 -1.85
CA ASP A 93 2.15 -4.78 -2.23
C ASP A 93 3.61 -5.19 -2.35
N ALA A 94 4.22 -4.86 -3.47
CA ALA A 94 5.63 -5.07 -3.73
C ALA A 94 6.30 -3.74 -4.11
N GLU A 95 7.36 -3.38 -3.41
CA GLU A 95 8.25 -2.27 -3.76
C GLU A 95 9.64 -2.82 -4.09
N ILE A 96 10.12 -2.51 -5.28
CA ILE A 96 11.48 -2.76 -5.72
C ILE A 96 12.20 -1.42 -5.84
N MET A 97 13.19 -1.18 -5.00
CA MET A 97 14.10 -0.06 -5.15
C MET A 97 15.33 -0.54 -5.93
N GLY A 98 15.56 0.06 -7.09
CA GLY A 98 16.73 -0.20 -7.92
C GLY A 98 17.94 0.63 -7.50
N PRO A 99 19.01 0.66 -8.33
CA PRO A 99 20.17 1.46 -8.07
C PRO A 99 19.82 2.92 -7.82
N SER A 100 20.24 3.44 -6.66
CA SER A 100 19.93 4.79 -6.23
C SER A 100 21.20 5.47 -5.69
N LEU A 101 21.31 6.78 -5.88
CA LEU A 101 22.48 7.56 -5.52
C LEU A 101 22.08 8.65 -4.52
N GLY A 102 22.89 8.82 -3.47
CA GLY A 102 22.80 9.92 -2.52
C GLY A 102 24.08 10.72 -2.46
N LEU A 103 23.95 12.04 -2.35
CA LEU A 103 25.07 12.96 -2.21
C LEU A 103 24.77 13.97 -1.11
N ARG A 104 25.68 14.09 -0.15
CA ARG A 104 25.69 15.21 0.80
C ARG A 104 26.83 16.18 0.48
N TRP A 105 26.46 17.43 0.26
CA TRP A 105 27.40 18.51 -0.05
C TRP A 105 27.13 19.74 0.83
N GLN A 106 28.01 19.98 1.78
CA GLN A 106 27.88 21.07 2.77
C GLN A 106 26.50 20.94 3.54
N LYS A 107 25.63 21.93 3.34
CA LYS A 107 24.26 21.98 3.92
C LYS A 107 23.20 21.37 3.01
N TRP A 108 23.59 20.80 1.89
CA TRP A 108 22.69 20.20 0.91
C TRP A 108 22.76 18.68 0.92
N GLY A 109 21.62 18.05 0.65
CA GLY A 109 21.50 16.64 0.34
C GLY A 109 20.76 16.46 -0.97
N PHE A 110 21.21 15.53 -1.81
CA PHE A 110 20.60 15.20 -3.10
C PHE A 110 20.45 13.70 -3.20
N ALA A 111 19.42 13.24 -3.92
CA ALA A 111 19.31 11.85 -4.29
C ALA A 111 18.67 11.68 -5.68
N LEU A 112 19.10 10.60 -6.35
CA LEU A 112 18.44 10.02 -7.50
C LEU A 112 18.00 8.62 -7.12
N THR A 113 16.71 8.31 -7.24
CA THR A 113 16.13 7.02 -6.86
C THR A 113 15.39 6.39 -8.03
N THR A 114 15.48 5.09 -8.15
CA THR A 114 14.66 4.30 -9.08
C THR A 114 13.84 3.30 -8.31
N LYS A 115 12.55 3.20 -8.64
CA LYS A 115 11.63 2.27 -7.97
C LYS A 115 10.65 1.67 -8.96
N ALA A 116 10.12 0.51 -8.60
CA ALA A 116 9.00 -0.12 -9.24
C ALA A 116 8.02 -0.63 -8.19
N TYR A 117 6.75 -0.60 -8.54
CA TYR A 117 5.66 -1.01 -7.67
C TYR A 117 4.73 -1.99 -8.39
N ALA A 118 4.26 -2.99 -7.66
CA ALA A 118 3.14 -3.83 -8.06
C ALA A 118 2.19 -3.95 -6.86
N LYS A 119 0.94 -3.58 -7.05
CA LYS A 119 -0.07 -3.52 -5.99
C LYS A 119 -1.35 -4.20 -6.45
N PHE A 120 -2.00 -4.89 -5.51
CA PHE A 120 -3.35 -5.41 -5.67
C PHE A 120 -4.13 -5.15 -4.38
N ASP A 121 -5.34 -4.62 -4.53
CA ASP A 121 -6.21 -4.24 -3.42
C ASP A 121 -7.60 -4.83 -3.58
N MET A 122 -8.13 -5.37 -2.49
CA MET A 122 -9.54 -5.66 -2.26
C MET A 122 -10.05 -4.69 -1.19
N VAL A 123 -11.04 -3.88 -1.51
CA VAL A 123 -11.59 -2.86 -0.61
C VAL A 123 -13.08 -3.09 -0.44
N ASP A 124 -13.49 -3.33 0.81
CA ASP A 124 -14.89 -3.46 1.24
C ASP A 124 -15.73 -4.47 0.44
N ILE A 125 -15.12 -5.57 -0.03
CA ILE A 125 -15.82 -6.62 -0.76
C ILE A 125 -16.80 -7.34 0.15
N ASP A 126 -18.06 -7.42 -0.27
CA ASP A 126 -19.10 -8.15 0.47
C ASP A 126 -18.82 -9.67 0.42
N PRO A 127 -18.60 -10.31 1.58
CA PRO A 127 -18.30 -11.73 1.62
C PRO A 127 -19.45 -12.61 1.10
N THR A 128 -20.69 -12.10 1.10
CA THR A 128 -21.87 -12.84 0.61
C THR A 128 -21.78 -13.12 -0.89
N ILE A 129 -21.30 -12.15 -1.67
CA ILE A 129 -21.09 -12.32 -3.12
C ILE A 129 -20.00 -13.37 -3.36
N GLY A 130 -18.86 -13.22 -2.67
CA GLY A 130 -17.77 -14.17 -2.79
C GLY A 130 -18.19 -15.61 -2.42
N ASN A 131 -18.87 -15.77 -1.31
CA ASN A 131 -19.41 -17.08 -0.90
C ASN A 131 -20.41 -17.67 -1.91
N ALA A 132 -21.21 -16.84 -2.57
CA ALA A 132 -22.17 -17.31 -3.56
C ALA A 132 -21.51 -17.81 -4.86
N ILE A 133 -20.36 -17.23 -5.23
CA ILE A 133 -19.58 -17.64 -6.40
C ILE A 133 -18.74 -18.88 -6.10
N THR A 134 -18.15 -18.97 -4.90
CA THR A 134 -17.15 -19.99 -4.56
C THR A 134 -17.73 -21.24 -3.87
N ASN A 135 -19.01 -21.26 -3.51
CA ASN A 135 -19.60 -22.33 -2.72
C ASN A 135 -20.42 -23.29 -3.59
N ASP A 136 -19.85 -24.46 -3.90
CA ASP A 136 -20.49 -25.52 -4.65
C ASP A 136 -21.64 -26.24 -3.86
N ASN A 137 -21.81 -25.93 -2.59
CA ASN A 137 -22.87 -26.49 -1.76
C ASN A 137 -24.19 -25.79 -2.05
N LEU A 138 -25.03 -26.41 -2.90
CA LEU A 138 -26.37 -25.96 -3.25
C LEU A 138 -27.29 -25.96 -2.04
N ILE A 139 -27.23 -24.92 -1.23
CA ILE A 139 -28.21 -24.68 -0.17
C ILE A 139 -29.28 -23.78 -0.76
N LEU A 140 -30.55 -24.26 -0.80
CA LEU A 140 -31.69 -23.43 -1.16
C LEU A 140 -31.76 -22.24 -0.20
N ASN A 141 -31.27 -21.08 -0.65
CA ASN A 141 -31.18 -19.87 0.16
C ASN A 141 -31.44 -18.64 -0.70
N THR A 142 -31.97 -17.61 -0.06
CA THR A 142 -32.13 -16.28 -0.63
C THR A 142 -31.47 -15.30 0.33
N THR A 143 -30.43 -14.61 -0.12
CA THR A 143 -29.69 -13.64 0.68
C THR A 143 -29.88 -12.26 0.09
N LEU A 144 -30.24 -11.30 0.94
CA LEU A 144 -30.34 -9.89 0.58
C LEU A 144 -28.95 -9.24 0.63
N LEU A 145 -28.65 -8.46 -0.37
CA LEU A 145 -27.48 -7.59 -0.44
C LEU A 145 -27.93 -6.15 -0.23
N ASP A 146 -27.30 -5.46 0.69
CA ASP A 146 -27.49 -4.03 0.93
C ASP A 146 -26.13 -3.42 1.29
N ASN A 147 -25.32 -3.15 0.26
CA ASN A 147 -24.00 -2.58 0.44
C ASN A 147 -23.91 -1.18 -0.18
N PRO A 148 -23.92 -0.10 0.65
CA PRO A 148 -23.85 1.27 0.17
C PRO A 148 -22.43 1.67 -0.28
N ASN A 149 -21.40 0.91 0.10
CA ASN A 149 -20.00 1.23 -0.20
C ASN A 149 -19.64 0.88 -1.65
N ASN A 150 -18.54 1.45 -2.14
CA ASN A 150 -17.92 1.02 -3.37
C ASN A 150 -17.01 -0.18 -3.09
N GLN A 151 -17.47 -1.37 -3.48
CA GLN A 151 -16.68 -2.59 -3.42
C GLN A 151 -15.67 -2.57 -4.56
N ARG A 152 -14.37 -2.64 -4.23
CA ARG A 152 -13.35 -2.39 -5.22
C ARG A 152 -12.29 -3.49 -5.27
N LEU A 153 -12.01 -3.96 -6.48
CA LEU A 153 -10.82 -4.76 -6.81
C LEU A 153 -9.94 -3.94 -7.71
N SER A 154 -8.67 -3.77 -7.38
CA SER A 154 -7.76 -3.02 -8.24
C SER A 154 -6.35 -3.60 -8.25
N GLY A 155 -5.73 -3.53 -9.43
CA GLY A 155 -4.34 -3.92 -9.64
C GLY A 155 -3.59 -2.81 -10.36
N THR A 156 -2.33 -2.58 -10.01
CA THR A 156 -1.48 -1.61 -10.71
C THR A 156 -0.03 -2.02 -10.68
N ALA A 157 0.69 -1.70 -11.75
CA ALA A 157 2.13 -1.78 -11.83
C ALA A 157 2.69 -0.53 -12.50
N TYR A 158 3.72 0.10 -11.90
CA TYR A 158 4.35 1.30 -12.44
C TYR A 158 5.77 1.49 -11.95
N GLY A 159 6.56 2.25 -12.73
CA GLY A 159 7.90 2.68 -12.38
C GLY A 159 7.96 4.12 -11.89
N GLU A 160 8.99 4.45 -11.12
CA GLU A 160 9.26 5.77 -10.57
C GLU A 160 10.74 6.13 -10.67
N LEU A 161 11.03 7.34 -11.14
CA LEU A 161 12.34 7.98 -11.05
C LEU A 161 12.21 9.22 -10.15
N GLY A 162 12.84 9.21 -8.99
CA GLY A 162 12.80 10.29 -8.02
C GLY A 162 14.05 11.18 -8.05
N LEU A 163 13.87 12.49 -8.10
CA LEU A 163 14.89 13.51 -7.99
C LEU A 163 14.66 14.32 -6.72
N SER A 164 15.55 14.19 -5.74
CA SER A 164 15.38 14.79 -4.43
C SER A 164 16.45 15.83 -4.14
N ALA A 165 16.05 16.92 -3.48
CA ALA A 165 16.95 17.93 -2.95
C ALA A 165 16.49 18.36 -1.56
N ALA A 166 17.45 18.53 -0.64
CA ALA A 166 17.22 18.99 0.71
C ALA A 166 18.26 20.01 1.13
N ARG A 167 17.90 20.88 2.08
CA ARG A 167 18.81 21.89 2.63
C ARG A 167 18.58 22.10 4.12
N THR A 168 19.69 22.20 4.87
CA THR A 168 19.67 22.75 6.23
C THR A 168 19.57 24.26 6.16
N PHE A 169 18.47 24.83 6.63
CA PHE A 169 18.22 26.28 6.62
C PHE A 169 18.51 26.96 7.97
N PHE A 170 18.50 26.18 9.07
CA PHE A 170 18.90 26.68 10.37
C PHE A 170 19.74 25.62 11.08
N GLU A 171 20.86 26.03 11.67
CA GLU A 171 21.74 25.15 12.45
C GLU A 171 22.55 25.95 13.47
N ASN A 172 22.56 25.44 14.70
CA ASN A 172 23.43 25.85 15.77
C ASN A 172 24.01 24.62 16.52
N ASP A 173 24.63 24.79 17.65
CA ASP A 173 25.27 23.69 18.40
C ASP A 173 24.28 22.61 18.86
N LYS A 174 23.03 22.97 19.11
CA LYS A 174 22.01 22.08 19.66
C LYS A 174 20.89 21.73 18.67
N HIS A 175 20.57 22.59 17.73
CA HIS A 175 19.37 22.47 16.89
C HIS A 175 19.75 22.55 15.42
N GLN A 176 19.09 21.72 14.63
CA GLN A 176 19.18 21.72 13.18
C GLN A 176 17.76 21.58 12.61
N TRP A 177 17.46 22.42 11.63
CA TRP A 177 16.23 22.34 10.84
C TRP A 177 16.58 22.21 9.37
N SER A 178 15.93 21.31 8.67
CA SER A 178 16.07 21.09 7.24
C SER A 178 14.73 20.95 6.57
N ALA A 179 14.69 21.25 5.28
CA ALA A 179 13.56 21.00 4.41
C ALA A 179 14.04 20.30 3.14
N GLY A 180 13.17 19.54 2.51
CA GLY A 180 13.47 18.82 1.29
C GLY A 180 12.24 18.62 0.43
N VAL A 181 12.50 18.40 -0.85
CA VAL A 181 11.49 18.10 -1.86
C VAL A 181 11.98 16.95 -2.75
N THR A 182 11.04 16.18 -3.26
CA THR A 182 11.29 15.18 -4.30
C THR A 182 10.34 15.45 -5.47
N LEU A 183 10.87 15.47 -6.69
CA LEU A 183 10.10 15.36 -7.92
C LEU A 183 10.16 13.92 -8.40
N LYS A 184 9.04 13.31 -8.69
CA LYS A 184 8.89 11.94 -9.17
C LYS A 184 8.37 11.94 -10.60
N LEU A 185 9.09 11.28 -11.48
CA LEU A 185 8.66 10.97 -12.85
C LEU A 185 8.05 9.58 -12.81
N LEU A 186 6.82 9.44 -13.31
CA LEU A 186 6.04 8.21 -13.21
C LEU A 186 5.88 7.57 -14.58
N PHE A 187 6.07 6.26 -14.62
CA PHE A 187 6.03 5.42 -15.80
C PHE A 187 4.90 4.39 -15.59
N PRO A 188 3.63 4.74 -15.91
CA PRO A 188 2.51 3.82 -15.75
C PRO A 188 2.72 2.60 -16.66
N GLY A 189 2.66 1.40 -16.10
CA GLY A 189 2.81 0.14 -16.81
C GLY A 189 1.46 -0.50 -17.07
N SER A 190 0.74 -0.90 -16.01
CA SER A 190 -0.58 -1.52 -16.13
C SER A 190 -1.50 -1.07 -15.03
N TYR A 191 -2.80 -1.15 -15.30
CA TYR A 191 -3.87 -0.85 -14.34
C TYR A 191 -5.09 -1.73 -14.59
N SER A 192 -5.76 -2.13 -13.53
CA SER A 192 -7.09 -2.71 -13.54
C SER A 192 -7.90 -2.20 -12.36
N ASN A 193 -9.18 -1.93 -12.56
CA ASN A 193 -10.11 -1.52 -11.52
C ASN A 193 -11.51 -2.05 -11.84
N PHE A 194 -12.10 -2.70 -10.86
CA PHE A 194 -13.52 -3.04 -10.82
C PHE A 194 -14.10 -2.41 -9.56
N GLY A 195 -15.02 -1.46 -9.70
CA GLY A 195 -15.65 -0.75 -8.60
C GLY A 195 -17.17 -0.83 -8.70
N LEU A 196 -17.81 -1.48 -7.74
CA LEU A 196 -19.26 -1.69 -7.70
C LEU A 196 -19.85 -0.96 -6.49
N SER A 197 -20.56 0.14 -6.74
CA SER A 197 -21.16 0.99 -5.71
C SER A 197 -22.66 0.76 -5.57
N ARG A 198 -23.14 0.83 -4.33
CA ARG A 198 -24.57 0.80 -3.99
C ARG A 198 -25.26 -0.47 -4.49
N LEU A 199 -24.66 -1.62 -4.23
CA LEU A 199 -25.28 -2.88 -4.58
C LEU A 199 -26.43 -3.20 -3.60
N ASP A 200 -27.66 -2.96 -4.05
CA ASP A 200 -28.88 -3.43 -3.42
C ASP A 200 -29.47 -4.52 -4.32
N GLY A 201 -29.50 -5.75 -3.83
CA GLY A 201 -29.87 -6.89 -4.66
C GLY A 201 -30.20 -8.12 -3.86
N THR A 202 -30.36 -9.22 -4.56
CA THR A 202 -30.70 -10.52 -4.01
C THR A 202 -29.89 -11.62 -4.69
N ILE A 203 -29.25 -12.47 -3.90
CA ILE A 203 -28.66 -13.72 -4.40
C ILE A 203 -29.61 -14.84 -4.05
N THR A 204 -30.06 -15.58 -5.06
CA THR A 204 -30.90 -16.79 -4.92
C THR A 204 -30.06 -17.99 -5.31
N GLN A 205 -29.81 -18.89 -4.37
CA GLN A 205 -29.19 -20.20 -4.61
C GLN A 205 -30.26 -21.29 -4.71
N ASN A 206 -30.20 -22.10 -5.74
CA ASN A 206 -31.11 -23.21 -5.98
C ASN A 206 -30.35 -24.41 -6.62
N ALA A 207 -31.07 -25.46 -6.99
CA ALA A 207 -30.49 -26.66 -7.60
C ALA A 207 -29.81 -26.44 -8.96
N PHE A 208 -29.92 -25.26 -9.55
CA PHE A 208 -29.36 -24.91 -10.86
C PHE A 208 -28.15 -23.98 -10.74
N GLY A 209 -27.88 -23.39 -9.57
CA GLY A 209 -26.77 -22.48 -9.34
C GLY A 209 -27.11 -21.32 -8.41
N ALA A 210 -26.24 -20.31 -8.44
CA ALA A 210 -26.39 -19.05 -7.72
C ALA A 210 -26.70 -17.91 -8.72
N PHE A 211 -27.76 -17.17 -8.43
CA PHE A 211 -28.30 -16.15 -9.31
C PHE A 211 -28.39 -14.80 -8.61
N LEU A 212 -27.85 -13.76 -9.23
CA LEU A 212 -27.89 -12.39 -8.73
C LEU A 212 -28.98 -11.58 -9.45
N SER A 213 -29.75 -10.81 -8.71
CA SER A 213 -30.62 -9.76 -9.24
C SER A 213 -30.42 -8.46 -8.44
N THR A 214 -30.65 -7.29 -9.06
CA THR A 214 -30.62 -5.99 -8.38
C THR A 214 -32.04 -5.51 -8.06
N ASN A 215 -32.24 -4.98 -6.84
CA ASN A 215 -33.49 -4.32 -6.44
C ASN A 215 -33.51 -2.86 -6.89
N GLN A 216 -32.33 -2.25 -6.97
CA GLN A 216 -32.08 -0.89 -7.48
C GLN A 216 -30.88 -0.92 -8.41
N PRO A 217 -30.82 -0.05 -9.42
CA PRO A 217 -29.62 0.07 -10.27
C PRO A 217 -28.38 0.41 -9.45
N ALA A 218 -27.29 -0.33 -9.66
CA ALA A 218 -25.98 -0.07 -9.08
C ALA A 218 -25.09 0.71 -10.05
N THR A 219 -24.04 1.33 -9.56
CA THR A 219 -23.01 1.96 -10.40
C THR A 219 -21.79 1.04 -10.47
N LEU A 220 -21.34 0.73 -11.69
CA LEU A 220 -20.16 -0.09 -11.93
C LEU A 220 -19.12 0.71 -12.69
N ASN A 221 -17.87 0.74 -12.21
CA ASN A 221 -16.71 1.25 -12.93
C ASN A 221 -15.81 0.09 -13.32
N ILE A 222 -15.50 -0.01 -14.62
CA ILE A 222 -14.49 -0.94 -15.14
C ILE A 222 -13.42 -0.11 -15.83
N ALA A 223 -12.18 -0.20 -15.35
CA ALA A 223 -11.03 0.45 -15.95
C ALA A 223 -9.87 -0.52 -16.10
N TYR A 224 -9.17 -0.48 -17.23
CA TYR A 224 -8.02 -1.32 -17.51
C TYR A 224 -7.05 -0.65 -18.48
N SER A 225 -5.76 -1.01 -18.36
CA SER A 225 -4.68 -0.56 -19.25
C SER A 225 -3.48 -1.49 -19.16
N GLY A 226 -2.74 -1.63 -20.26
CA GLY A 226 -1.54 -2.45 -20.33
C GLY A 226 -1.84 -3.95 -20.23
N ASN A 227 -0.87 -4.76 -19.77
CA ASN A 227 -1.03 -6.21 -19.71
C ASN A 227 -2.11 -6.69 -18.75
N LEU A 228 -2.43 -5.92 -17.70
CA LEU A 228 -3.54 -6.25 -16.79
C LEU A 228 -4.93 -6.10 -17.45
N ALA A 229 -5.02 -5.51 -18.63
CA ALA A 229 -6.23 -5.52 -19.45
C ALA A 229 -6.52 -6.92 -20.01
N ASP A 230 -5.49 -7.72 -20.27
CA ASP A 230 -5.59 -9.02 -20.92
C ASP A 230 -5.56 -10.20 -19.93
N SER A 231 -4.89 -10.04 -18.77
CA SER A 231 -4.88 -11.02 -17.67
C SER A 231 -4.47 -10.38 -16.36
N PHE A 232 -5.16 -10.72 -15.26
CA PHE A 232 -4.78 -10.34 -13.90
C PHE A 232 -4.39 -11.55 -13.02
N THR A 233 -4.37 -12.75 -13.60
CA THR A 233 -4.04 -14.00 -12.87
C THR A 233 -2.59 -14.44 -13.07
N ASN A 234 -1.88 -13.87 -14.04
CA ASN A 234 -0.53 -14.28 -14.39
C ASN A 234 0.52 -13.30 -13.84
N PHE A 235 1.42 -13.77 -12.96
CA PHE A 235 2.49 -12.96 -12.40
C PHE A 235 3.46 -12.38 -13.46
N ASP A 236 3.66 -13.09 -14.58
CA ASP A 236 4.49 -12.61 -15.68
C ASP A 236 3.97 -11.30 -16.30
N ASP A 237 2.67 -11.07 -16.26
CA ASP A 237 2.05 -9.88 -16.80
C ASP A 237 2.35 -8.65 -15.94
N TYR A 238 2.37 -8.80 -14.62
CA TYR A 238 2.85 -7.77 -13.70
C TYR A 238 4.32 -7.43 -13.95
N SER A 239 5.17 -8.43 -14.15
CA SER A 239 6.60 -8.21 -14.34
C SER A 239 6.94 -7.50 -15.64
N LYS A 240 6.18 -7.76 -16.72
CA LYS A 240 6.34 -7.12 -18.04
C LYS A 240 5.76 -5.69 -18.08
N SER A 241 4.92 -5.33 -17.11
CA SER A 241 4.13 -4.10 -17.12
C SER A 241 4.70 -2.99 -16.25
N ILE A 242 5.90 -3.15 -15.69
CA ILE A 242 6.45 -2.24 -14.66
C ILE A 242 6.84 -0.87 -15.25
N PHE A 243 7.17 -0.79 -16.55
CA PHE A 243 7.63 0.46 -17.15
C PHE A 243 6.95 0.73 -18.49
N GLY A 244 5.97 1.64 -18.47
CA GLY A 244 5.45 2.28 -19.70
C GLY A 244 6.24 3.54 -20.08
N GLY A 245 5.67 4.38 -20.90
CA GLY A 245 6.18 5.70 -21.20
C GLY A 245 6.06 6.67 -20.02
N LEU A 246 6.85 7.76 -20.00
CA LEU A 246 6.70 8.82 -19.00
C LEU A 246 5.34 9.52 -19.19
N ASN A 247 4.40 9.29 -18.26
CA ASN A 247 3.03 9.82 -18.33
C ASN A 247 2.47 10.21 -16.96
N GLY A 248 3.34 10.63 -16.03
CA GLY A 248 2.87 11.12 -14.73
C GLY A 248 3.93 11.83 -13.93
N PHE A 249 3.48 12.64 -13.00
CA PHE A 249 4.33 13.37 -12.07
C PHE A 249 3.76 13.31 -10.67
N SER A 250 4.65 13.24 -9.70
CA SER A 250 4.31 13.33 -8.29
C SER A 250 5.40 14.08 -7.53
N GLY A 251 5.10 14.50 -6.32
CA GLY A 251 6.05 15.18 -5.47
C GLY A 251 5.91 14.83 -4.00
N ASP A 252 7.03 14.95 -3.29
CA ASP A 252 7.08 14.88 -1.84
C ASP A 252 7.66 16.17 -1.29
N ILE A 253 7.17 16.59 -0.12
CA ILE A 253 7.68 17.72 0.64
C ILE A 253 7.90 17.26 2.07
N GLY A 254 9.02 17.66 2.67
CA GLY A 254 9.29 17.31 4.05
C GLY A 254 10.09 18.33 4.82
N ILE A 255 9.94 18.31 6.13
CA ILE A 255 10.74 19.03 7.09
C ILE A 255 11.30 18.06 8.13
N ASN A 256 12.48 18.38 8.66
CA ASN A 256 13.14 17.60 9.69
C ASN A 256 13.75 18.52 10.75
N TYR A 257 13.64 18.09 11.99
CA TYR A 257 14.26 18.71 13.15
C TYR A 257 15.16 17.72 13.86
N ARG A 258 16.39 18.14 14.18
CA ARG A 258 17.31 17.41 15.04
C ARG A 258 17.71 18.20 16.27
N TRP A 259 17.58 17.57 17.43
CA TRP A 259 18.24 18.01 18.66
C TRP A 259 19.57 17.27 18.78
N LYS A 260 20.64 17.97 18.42
CA LYS A 260 22.01 17.42 18.37
C LYS A 260 22.56 17.15 19.77
N SER A 261 23.40 16.12 19.90
CA SER A 261 24.10 15.76 21.12
C SER A 261 25.47 15.13 20.77
N GLY A 262 26.48 15.96 20.66
CA GLY A 262 27.81 15.58 20.14
C GLY A 262 27.71 15.18 18.65
N LYS A 263 28.20 13.98 18.33
CA LYS A 263 28.13 13.42 16.95
C LYS A 263 26.80 12.77 16.60
N GLU A 264 25.89 12.66 17.58
CA GLU A 264 24.58 12.03 17.44
C GLU A 264 23.47 13.04 17.75
N TYR A 265 22.23 12.60 17.90
CA TYR A 265 21.09 13.39 18.34
C TYR A 265 20.45 12.81 19.60
N LYS A 266 19.71 13.64 20.33
CA LYS A 266 18.76 13.21 21.35
C LYS A 266 17.41 12.93 20.76
N VAL A 267 16.98 13.78 19.80
CA VAL A 267 15.71 13.65 19.09
C VAL A 267 15.97 13.92 17.61
N ASN A 268 15.40 13.09 16.76
CA ASN A 268 15.27 13.32 15.32
C ASN A 268 13.80 13.18 14.96
N ALA A 269 13.16 14.26 14.51
CA ALA A 269 11.73 14.26 14.21
C ALA A 269 11.49 14.86 12.82
N GLY A 270 10.50 14.36 12.11
CA GLY A 270 10.16 14.84 10.78
C GLY A 270 8.69 14.73 10.46
N LEU A 271 8.28 15.55 9.50
CA LEU A 271 6.96 15.54 8.89
C LEU A 271 7.15 15.59 7.38
N ALA A 272 6.41 14.78 6.64
CA ALA A 272 6.39 14.80 5.19
C ALA A 272 4.99 14.56 4.64
N ILE A 273 4.70 15.18 3.50
CA ILE A 273 3.56 14.83 2.63
C ILE A 273 4.17 14.19 1.39
N ARG A 274 3.73 12.99 1.05
CA ARG A 274 4.31 12.20 -0.03
C ARG A 274 3.27 11.84 -1.07
N ASN A 275 3.75 11.57 -2.30
CA ASN A 275 2.95 11.08 -3.42
C ASN A 275 1.83 12.05 -3.84
N ILE A 276 2.09 13.36 -3.79
CA ILE A 276 1.16 14.38 -4.30
C ILE A 276 1.22 14.35 -5.82
N GLY A 277 0.27 13.67 -6.48
CA GLY A 277 0.26 13.60 -7.94
C GLY A 277 -0.55 12.45 -8.50
N SER A 278 -0.32 12.19 -9.78
CA SER A 278 -1.07 11.20 -10.55
C SER A 278 -0.32 10.79 -11.80
N MET A 279 -0.73 9.69 -12.39
CA MET A 279 -0.28 9.23 -13.70
C MET A 279 -1.47 9.02 -14.64
N THR A 280 -1.23 9.14 -15.95
CA THR A 280 -2.24 8.93 -16.99
C THR A 280 -1.87 7.67 -17.74
N PHE A 281 -2.80 6.74 -17.82
CA PHE A 281 -2.67 5.55 -18.65
C PHE A 281 -3.06 5.87 -20.09
N LYS A 282 -2.16 5.53 -21.02
CA LYS A 282 -2.28 5.80 -22.48
C LYS A 282 -1.74 4.61 -23.23
N ASP A 283 -2.57 3.58 -23.39
CA ASP A 283 -2.24 2.40 -24.17
C ASP A 283 -3.31 2.19 -25.26
N ASP A 284 -3.05 1.37 -26.24
CA ASP A 284 -4.03 1.11 -27.30
C ASP A 284 -5.27 0.35 -26.78
N ASN A 285 -5.11 -0.42 -25.70
CA ASN A 285 -6.14 -1.24 -25.10
C ASN A 285 -6.76 -0.66 -23.83
N ASN A 286 -6.48 0.61 -23.48
CA ASN A 286 -6.98 1.22 -22.26
C ASN A 286 -8.42 1.73 -22.41
N ALA A 287 -9.16 1.60 -21.32
CA ALA A 287 -10.50 2.15 -21.17
C ALA A 287 -10.80 2.39 -19.68
N SER A 288 -11.59 3.42 -19.40
CA SER A 288 -12.28 3.58 -18.11
C SER A 288 -13.74 3.93 -18.42
N THR A 289 -14.65 3.03 -18.07
CA THR A 289 -16.06 3.15 -18.39
C THR A 289 -16.90 3.03 -17.11
N ASN A 290 -17.82 3.94 -16.94
CA ASN A 290 -18.84 3.86 -15.92
C ASN A 290 -20.13 3.28 -16.54
N TYR A 291 -20.78 2.39 -15.80
CA TYR A 291 -22.00 1.72 -16.17
C TYR A 291 -23.08 1.90 -15.11
N ILE A 292 -24.33 1.86 -15.54
CA ILE A 292 -25.45 1.53 -14.69
C ILE A 292 -25.69 0.03 -14.84
N LEU A 293 -25.52 -0.70 -13.74
CA LEU A 293 -25.79 -2.14 -13.67
C LEU A 293 -27.23 -2.35 -13.19
N ASN A 294 -28.02 -3.02 -13.99
CA ASN A 294 -29.41 -3.37 -13.67
C ASN A 294 -29.68 -4.82 -14.09
N ILE A 295 -29.85 -5.71 -13.12
CA ILE A 295 -30.09 -7.14 -13.33
C ILE A 295 -31.52 -7.45 -12.89
N PRO A 296 -32.47 -7.68 -13.84
CA PRO A 296 -33.87 -7.87 -13.50
C PRO A 296 -34.13 -9.18 -12.73
N GLN A 297 -35.10 -9.17 -11.82
CA GLN A 297 -35.48 -10.37 -11.06
C GLN A 297 -36.05 -11.51 -11.93
N ASN A 298 -36.65 -11.18 -13.07
CA ASN A 298 -37.19 -12.17 -14.02
C ASN A 298 -36.16 -12.71 -15.00
N ASP A 299 -34.96 -12.14 -15.01
CA ASP A 299 -33.81 -12.55 -15.84
C ASP A 299 -32.50 -12.33 -15.01
N PRO A 300 -32.34 -13.15 -13.92
CA PRO A 300 -31.20 -12.94 -13.00
C PRO A 300 -29.89 -13.45 -13.61
N LEU A 301 -28.79 -12.80 -13.25
CA LEU A 301 -27.44 -13.15 -13.67
C LEU A 301 -26.99 -14.47 -13.03
N ASP A 302 -26.65 -15.45 -13.83
CA ASP A 302 -26.02 -16.70 -13.37
C ASP A 302 -24.55 -16.43 -13.01
N LEU A 303 -24.21 -16.61 -11.74
CA LEU A 303 -22.86 -16.34 -11.25
C LEU A 303 -21.81 -17.35 -11.73
N SER A 304 -22.23 -18.55 -12.19
CA SER A 304 -21.31 -19.54 -12.77
C SER A 304 -20.66 -19.07 -14.08
N LEU A 305 -21.22 -18.03 -14.73
CA LEU A 305 -20.61 -17.42 -15.90
C LEU A 305 -19.23 -16.78 -15.62
N PHE A 306 -18.88 -16.57 -14.34
CA PHE A 306 -17.62 -16.00 -13.92
C PHE A 306 -16.57 -17.01 -13.47
N ASP A 307 -16.87 -18.31 -13.42
CA ASP A 307 -15.96 -19.36 -12.93
C ASP A 307 -14.63 -19.43 -13.69
N ASP A 308 -14.65 -19.18 -15.00
CA ASP A 308 -13.47 -19.26 -15.89
C ASP A 308 -12.98 -17.88 -16.35
N VAL A 309 -13.40 -16.78 -15.72
CA VAL A 309 -13.03 -15.41 -16.12
C VAL A 309 -11.59 -15.11 -15.75
N ASN A 310 -10.81 -14.62 -16.70
CA ASN A 310 -9.39 -14.31 -16.52
C ASN A 310 -9.04 -12.80 -16.58
N ASN A 311 -9.97 -11.95 -16.99
CA ASN A 311 -9.75 -10.51 -17.09
C ASN A 311 -11.05 -9.70 -17.02
N LEU A 312 -10.92 -8.38 -16.81
CA LEU A 312 -12.07 -7.48 -16.68
C LEU A 312 -12.86 -7.29 -17.99
N LYS A 313 -12.23 -7.48 -19.18
CA LYS A 313 -12.93 -7.40 -20.46
C LYS A 313 -13.94 -8.54 -20.62
N GLU A 314 -13.61 -9.73 -20.09
CA GLU A 314 -14.54 -10.88 -20.07
C GLU A 314 -15.73 -10.59 -19.15
N VAL A 315 -15.48 -10.05 -17.94
CA VAL A 315 -16.56 -9.61 -17.03
C VAL A 315 -17.47 -8.60 -17.72
N GLU A 316 -16.88 -7.56 -18.34
CA GLU A 316 -17.60 -6.53 -19.07
C GLU A 316 -18.45 -7.12 -20.21
N THR A 317 -17.87 -8.05 -20.98
CA THR A 317 -18.55 -8.72 -22.10
C THR A 317 -19.74 -9.55 -21.61
N ILE A 318 -19.56 -10.37 -20.58
CA ILE A 318 -20.65 -11.18 -20.00
C ILE A 318 -21.82 -10.29 -19.57
N LEU A 319 -21.56 -9.23 -18.83
CA LEU A 319 -22.59 -8.32 -18.36
C LEU A 319 -23.27 -7.53 -19.50
N ARG A 320 -22.50 -7.15 -20.52
CA ARG A 320 -23.03 -6.41 -21.69
C ARG A 320 -23.89 -7.31 -22.59
N ASP A 321 -23.40 -8.51 -22.91
CA ASP A 321 -24.08 -9.44 -23.82
C ASP A 321 -25.43 -9.93 -23.25
N ASN A 322 -25.55 -10.01 -21.93
CA ASN A 322 -26.78 -10.30 -21.23
C ASN A 322 -27.69 -9.06 -21.03
N GLY A 323 -27.27 -7.87 -21.49
CA GLY A 323 -28.07 -6.67 -21.45
C GLY A 323 -28.20 -6.00 -20.08
N TYR A 324 -27.34 -6.34 -19.12
CA TYR A 324 -27.38 -5.80 -17.75
C TYR A 324 -26.69 -4.43 -17.61
N LEU A 325 -25.90 -4.01 -18.63
CA LEU A 325 -25.15 -2.75 -18.59
C LEU A 325 -25.78 -1.67 -19.45
N THR A 326 -25.95 -0.49 -18.87
CA THR A 326 -26.16 0.75 -19.63
C THR A 326 -24.90 1.60 -19.56
N GLU A 327 -24.26 1.78 -20.70
CA GLU A 327 -22.98 2.49 -20.80
C GLU A 327 -23.15 3.99 -20.56
N MET A 328 -22.28 4.58 -19.74
CA MET A 328 -22.08 6.01 -19.56
C MET A 328 -20.88 6.46 -20.41
N PRO A 329 -20.60 7.78 -20.54
CA PRO A 329 -19.44 8.25 -21.30
C PRO A 329 -18.14 7.58 -20.88
N GLN A 330 -17.41 7.04 -21.86
CA GLN A 330 -16.13 6.35 -21.68
C GLN A 330 -14.98 7.35 -21.78
N GLU A 331 -13.99 7.20 -20.91
CA GLU A 331 -12.69 7.87 -21.02
C GLU A 331 -11.65 6.88 -21.58
N LYS A 332 -11.05 7.22 -22.73
CA LYS A 332 -9.99 6.40 -23.32
C LYS A 332 -8.69 6.54 -22.53
N ASP A 333 -8.21 7.78 -22.37
CA ASP A 333 -7.03 8.08 -21.56
C ASP A 333 -7.51 8.53 -20.18
N PHE A 334 -7.25 7.73 -19.15
CA PHE A 334 -7.73 8.01 -17.81
C PHE A 334 -6.58 8.26 -16.81
N LYS A 335 -6.90 8.99 -15.75
CA LYS A 335 -5.93 9.48 -14.78
C LYS A 335 -6.08 8.78 -13.44
N VAL A 336 -5.01 8.13 -12.99
CA VAL A 336 -4.97 7.43 -11.70
C VAL A 336 -4.19 8.26 -10.69
N LYS A 337 -4.81 8.58 -9.53
CA LYS A 337 -4.18 9.32 -8.43
C LYS A 337 -3.23 8.41 -7.66
N LEU A 338 -2.09 8.95 -7.23
CA LEU A 338 -1.21 8.27 -6.28
C LEU A 338 -1.77 8.37 -4.85
N PRO A 339 -1.39 7.45 -3.95
CA PRO A 339 -1.83 7.45 -2.56
C PRO A 339 -1.12 8.56 -1.79
N THR A 340 -1.71 9.75 -1.77
CA THR A 340 -1.16 10.88 -1.00
C THR A 340 -1.24 10.57 0.48
N VAL A 341 -0.09 10.64 1.18
CA VAL A 341 0.00 10.36 2.62
C VAL A 341 0.73 11.47 3.36
N VAL A 342 0.29 11.75 4.57
CA VAL A 342 1.03 12.52 5.57
C VAL A 342 1.76 11.54 6.47
N SER A 343 3.06 11.72 6.66
CA SER A 343 3.85 10.91 7.57
C SER A 343 4.60 11.78 8.56
N THR A 344 4.66 11.34 9.80
CA THR A 344 5.45 11.96 10.86
C THR A 344 6.18 10.90 11.66
N TYR A 345 7.36 11.26 12.15
CA TYR A 345 8.12 10.38 13.04
C TYR A 345 8.89 11.19 14.06
N ALA A 346 9.19 10.53 15.18
CA ALA A 346 10.10 11.03 16.19
C ALA A 346 10.96 9.87 16.71
N ASP A 347 12.26 9.98 16.56
CA ASP A 347 13.26 9.03 17.01
C ASP A 347 14.00 9.60 18.21
N PHE A 348 13.89 8.92 19.36
CA PHE A 348 14.44 9.32 20.65
C PHE A 348 15.62 8.44 21.02
N ARG A 349 16.78 9.04 21.28
CA ARG A 349 17.87 8.32 21.95
C ARG A 349 17.62 8.29 23.44
N ILE A 350 17.19 7.14 23.97
CA ILE A 350 16.85 6.94 25.39
C ILE A 350 18.13 6.87 26.23
N ILE A 351 19.06 6.01 25.80
CA ILE A 351 20.41 5.87 26.36
C ILE A 351 21.41 5.70 25.19
N PRO A 352 22.74 5.80 25.40
CA PRO A 352 23.69 5.49 24.37
C PRO A 352 23.41 4.15 23.68
N LYS A 353 23.38 4.16 22.33
CA LYS A 353 23.11 2.99 21.47
C LYS A 353 21.69 2.44 21.49
N PHE A 354 20.77 2.95 22.31
CA PHE A 354 19.39 2.52 22.36
C PHE A 354 18.45 3.66 21.96
N PHE A 355 17.61 3.39 20.97
CA PHE A 355 16.67 4.35 20.38
C PHE A 355 15.25 3.78 20.39
N VAL A 356 14.27 4.66 20.43
CA VAL A 356 12.86 4.31 20.22
C VAL A 356 12.28 5.30 19.22
N THR A 357 11.78 4.78 18.13
CA THR A 357 11.07 5.57 17.11
C THR A 357 9.57 5.39 17.26
N ALA A 358 8.81 6.48 17.23
CA ALA A 358 7.40 6.49 16.91
C ALA A 358 7.23 7.00 15.47
N TYR A 359 6.40 6.34 14.68
CA TYR A 359 6.09 6.70 13.30
C TYR A 359 4.59 6.64 13.07
N LEU A 360 4.06 7.60 12.34
CA LEU A 360 2.66 7.67 11.90
C LEU A 360 2.60 7.99 10.41
N GLN A 361 1.75 7.28 9.68
CA GLN A 361 1.33 7.58 8.31
C GLN A 361 -0.19 7.65 8.26
N GLN A 362 -0.71 8.67 7.65
CA GLN A 362 -2.13 8.88 7.43
C GLN A 362 -2.37 9.08 5.94
N LYS A 363 -3.20 8.24 5.32
CA LYS A 363 -3.69 8.46 3.95
C LYS A 363 -4.63 9.67 3.91
N LEU A 364 -4.62 10.40 2.80
CA LEU A 364 -5.50 11.53 2.54
C LEU A 364 -6.61 11.20 1.52
N ASN A 365 -6.47 10.08 0.82
CA ASN A 365 -7.43 9.61 -0.17
C ASN A 365 -8.38 8.59 0.48
N ASP A 366 -9.60 8.49 -0.02
CA ASP A 366 -10.55 7.43 0.35
C ASP A 366 -10.25 6.20 -0.53
N ASP A 367 -10.01 5.03 0.07
CA ASP A 367 -9.70 3.80 -0.67
C ASP A 367 -10.87 3.32 -1.54
N ALA A 368 -12.09 3.75 -1.23
CA ALA A 368 -13.29 3.44 -1.99
C ALA A 368 -13.40 4.21 -3.32
N ASP A 369 -12.68 5.32 -3.53
CA ASP A 369 -12.70 6.04 -4.81
C ASP A 369 -12.07 5.20 -5.93
N ASN A 370 -12.68 5.21 -7.13
CA ASN A 370 -12.12 4.61 -8.33
C ASN A 370 -10.91 5.42 -8.86
N GLU A 371 -10.14 4.84 -9.78
CA GLU A 371 -9.01 5.47 -10.47
C GLU A 371 -7.96 6.07 -9.52
N GLN A 372 -7.63 5.31 -8.49
CA GLN A 372 -6.56 5.64 -7.57
C GLN A 372 -5.83 4.41 -7.06
N ILE A 373 -4.61 4.63 -6.61
CA ILE A 373 -3.81 3.68 -5.86
C ILE A 373 -4.04 3.94 -4.38
N THR A 374 -4.12 2.90 -3.57
CA THR A 374 -4.37 3.00 -2.14
C THR A 374 -3.09 2.93 -1.31
N ALA A 375 -3.16 3.40 -0.08
CA ALA A 375 -2.16 3.20 0.96
C ALA A 375 -2.85 3.00 2.31
N PRO A 376 -2.31 2.15 3.21
CA PRO A 376 -2.90 1.98 4.53
C PRO A 376 -2.57 3.16 5.44
N ASN A 377 -3.43 3.39 6.41
CA ASN A 377 -3.09 4.17 7.57
C ASN A 377 -2.19 3.38 8.52
N ILE A 378 -1.20 4.01 9.20
CA ILE A 378 -0.08 3.26 9.78
C ILE A 378 0.56 3.96 11.01
N PHE A 379 0.59 3.28 12.21
CA PHE A 379 1.36 3.71 13.39
C PHE A 379 2.34 2.63 13.84
N SER A 380 3.59 2.96 14.14
CA SER A 380 4.53 2.01 14.72
C SER A 380 5.38 2.60 15.84
N ILE A 381 5.77 1.72 16.76
CA ILE A 381 6.79 1.99 17.78
C ILE A 381 7.90 0.98 17.56
N THR A 382 9.12 1.47 17.37
CA THR A 382 10.28 0.62 17.07
C THR A 382 11.42 0.87 18.04
N PRO A 383 11.58 0.04 19.08
CA PRO A 383 12.82 -0.02 19.85
C PRO A 383 13.95 -0.57 18.97
N ARG A 384 15.15 0.03 19.12
CA ARG A 384 16.30 -0.23 18.27
C ARG A 384 17.60 -0.15 19.06
N VAL A 385 18.48 -1.13 18.85
CA VAL A 385 19.85 -1.15 19.39
C VAL A 385 20.83 -0.92 18.25
N ASN A 386 21.69 0.10 18.36
CA ASN A 386 22.66 0.47 17.36
C ASN A 386 24.09 0.30 17.90
N LEU A 387 24.78 -0.73 17.45
CA LEU A 387 26.16 -1.04 17.82
C LEU A 387 27.18 -0.62 16.76
N GLY A 388 26.81 0.28 15.85
CA GLY A 388 27.66 0.75 14.78
C GLY A 388 27.54 -0.13 13.53
N PHE A 389 28.33 -1.18 13.40
CA PHE A 389 28.22 -2.13 12.29
C PHE A 389 26.93 -2.93 12.32
N PHE A 390 26.49 -3.33 13.51
CA PHE A 390 25.23 -4.04 13.73
C PHE A 390 24.14 -3.09 14.26
N GLU A 391 22.90 -3.28 13.80
CA GLU A 391 21.70 -2.66 14.33
C GLU A 391 20.58 -3.70 14.34
N GLY A 392 19.93 -3.87 15.48
CA GLY A 392 18.77 -4.74 15.64
C GLY A 392 17.55 -3.93 16.07
N TYR A 393 16.36 -4.28 15.60
CA TYR A 393 15.13 -3.56 15.89
C TYR A 393 13.91 -4.48 15.87
N VAL A 394 12.89 -4.09 16.65
CA VAL A 394 11.63 -4.81 16.82
C VAL A 394 10.49 -3.82 16.55
N PRO A 395 9.95 -3.75 15.33
CA PRO A 395 8.78 -2.91 15.07
C PRO A 395 7.53 -3.54 15.71
N VAL A 396 6.80 -2.75 16.48
CA VAL A 396 5.44 -3.01 16.92
C VAL A 396 4.54 -2.13 16.06
N THR A 397 3.71 -2.76 15.27
CA THR A 397 2.99 -2.18 14.13
C THR A 397 1.49 -2.33 14.34
N PHE A 398 0.74 -1.25 14.15
CA PHE A 398 -0.72 -1.23 14.11
C PHE A 398 -1.15 -0.88 12.68
N HIS A 399 -1.67 -1.83 11.94
CA HIS A 399 -2.00 -1.72 10.53
C HIS A 399 -3.53 -1.69 10.34
N GLU A 400 -4.03 -0.79 9.49
CA GLU A 400 -5.47 -0.57 9.26
C GLU A 400 -6.22 -1.87 8.92
N ILE A 401 -5.62 -2.71 8.08
CA ILE A 401 -6.26 -3.93 7.56
C ILE A 401 -5.97 -5.12 8.48
N SER A 402 -4.70 -5.39 8.79
CA SER A 402 -4.26 -6.61 9.47
C SER A 402 -4.20 -6.49 11.01
N GLY A 403 -4.43 -5.28 11.56
CA GLY A 403 -4.38 -5.04 13.01
C GLY A 403 -2.95 -4.94 13.55
N THR A 404 -2.72 -5.50 14.75
CA THR A 404 -1.45 -5.37 15.46
C THR A 404 -0.47 -6.48 15.08
N ASN A 405 0.74 -6.08 14.68
CA ASN A 405 1.82 -6.99 14.32
C ASN A 405 3.13 -6.61 15.05
N ILE A 406 3.95 -7.61 15.32
CA ILE A 406 5.28 -7.46 15.91
C ILE A 406 6.26 -8.18 14.99
N GLY A 407 7.28 -7.45 14.56
CA GLY A 407 8.31 -7.94 13.68
C GLY A 407 9.70 -7.97 14.30
N LEU A 408 10.65 -8.32 13.49
CA LEU A 408 12.08 -8.35 13.82
C LEU A 408 12.90 -7.98 12.60
N GLY A 409 13.94 -7.18 12.80
CA GLY A 409 14.88 -6.90 11.72
C GLY A 409 16.26 -6.56 12.23
N PHE A 410 17.22 -6.62 11.31
CA PHE A 410 18.60 -6.25 11.59
C PHE A 410 19.27 -5.61 10.39
N ARG A 411 20.35 -4.90 10.67
CA ARG A 411 21.28 -4.35 9.69
C ARG A 411 22.73 -4.75 10.05
N LEU A 412 23.47 -5.24 9.06
CA LEU A 412 24.89 -5.56 9.15
C LEU A 412 25.66 -4.75 8.09
N GLY A 413 26.38 -3.73 8.52
CA GLY A 413 27.05 -2.83 7.59
C GLY A 413 26.07 -2.13 6.64
N GLY A 414 26.12 -2.51 5.36
CA GLY A 414 25.19 -2.02 4.32
C GLY A 414 23.97 -2.90 4.09
N PHE A 415 24.03 -4.16 4.48
CA PHE A 415 22.93 -5.11 4.32
C PHE A 415 21.88 -4.97 5.43
N TYR A 416 20.62 -5.05 5.08
CA TYR A 416 19.51 -5.12 6.03
C TYR A 416 18.46 -6.14 5.60
N LEU A 417 17.83 -6.76 6.58
CA LEU A 417 16.77 -7.74 6.43
C LEU A 417 15.78 -7.57 7.60
N GLY A 418 14.49 -7.71 7.32
CA GLY A 418 13.47 -7.65 8.36
C GLY A 418 12.07 -7.97 7.88
N THR A 419 11.17 -7.97 8.84
CA THR A 419 9.74 -8.19 8.70
C THR A 419 9.01 -7.38 9.78
N SER A 420 7.78 -6.98 9.56
CA SER A 420 6.94 -6.32 10.57
C SER A 420 5.98 -7.27 11.30
N SER A 421 5.91 -8.56 10.90
CA SER A 421 4.89 -9.51 11.34
C SER A 421 5.41 -10.84 11.89
N MET A 422 6.70 -11.18 11.71
CA MET A 422 7.24 -12.51 12.00
C MET A 422 7.00 -13.00 13.44
N ILE A 423 7.16 -12.11 14.44
CA ILE A 423 6.95 -12.50 15.84
C ILE A 423 5.45 -12.78 16.08
N SER A 424 4.57 -11.95 15.54
CA SER A 424 3.12 -12.19 15.62
C SER A 424 2.72 -13.47 14.89
N ALA A 425 3.28 -13.76 13.73
CA ALA A 425 3.01 -14.99 12.99
C ALA A 425 3.40 -16.25 13.78
N LEU A 426 4.46 -16.17 14.61
CA LEU A 426 4.93 -17.31 15.42
C LEU A 426 4.20 -17.43 16.76
N LEU A 427 3.72 -16.34 17.36
CA LEU A 427 3.18 -16.30 18.72
C LEU A 427 1.68 -16.05 18.78
N SER A 428 1.11 -15.48 17.75
CA SER A 428 -0.30 -15.15 17.62
C SER A 428 -0.76 -15.36 16.18
N ASP A 429 -2.03 -15.14 15.90
CA ASP A 429 -2.59 -15.32 14.57
C ASP A 429 -2.46 -14.03 13.74
N SER A 430 -1.29 -13.78 13.15
CA SER A 430 -1.06 -12.62 12.30
C SER A 430 -1.82 -12.74 10.98
N LYS A 431 -2.50 -11.67 10.60
CA LYS A 431 -3.16 -11.51 9.29
C LYS A 431 -2.29 -10.72 8.29
N GLN A 432 -1.00 -10.66 8.56
CA GLN A 432 0.01 -10.04 7.72
C GLN A 432 1.23 -10.94 7.58
N GLY A 433 1.75 -11.02 6.35
CA GLY A 433 3.04 -11.62 6.02
C GLY A 433 3.86 -10.62 5.21
N ASP A 434 5.05 -10.28 5.68
CA ASP A 434 5.93 -9.34 4.99
C ASP A 434 7.39 -9.72 5.14
N ILE A 435 8.17 -9.34 4.17
CA ILE A 435 9.62 -9.44 4.20
C ILE A 435 10.23 -8.30 3.40
N TYR A 436 11.33 -7.76 3.90
CA TYR A 436 12.12 -6.79 3.15
C TYR A 436 13.62 -7.03 3.35
N THR A 437 14.37 -6.69 2.31
CA THR A 437 15.84 -6.76 2.31
C THR A 437 16.42 -5.67 1.42
N GLY A 438 17.68 -5.35 1.63
CA GLY A 438 18.39 -4.43 0.76
C GLY A 438 19.87 -4.30 1.10
N PHE A 439 20.58 -3.65 0.19
CA PHE A 439 22.00 -3.39 0.34
C PHE A 439 22.36 -1.99 -0.14
N ARG A 440 23.11 -1.29 0.69
CA ARG A 440 23.66 0.01 0.39
C ARG A 440 25.15 0.10 0.72
N TRP A 441 25.85 0.98 0.05
CA TRP A 441 27.25 1.30 0.31
C TRP A 441 27.41 2.81 0.45
N ALA A 442 28.06 3.25 1.53
CA ALA A 442 28.31 4.67 1.81
C ALA A 442 29.82 4.90 2.01
N PHE A 443 30.36 5.93 1.38
CA PHE A 443 31.80 6.22 1.34
C PHE A 443 32.10 7.71 1.28
N LEU A 444 33.37 8.10 1.64
CA LEU A 444 33.98 9.45 1.78
C LEU A 444 33.41 10.33 2.91
#